data_bb95d0548ce2ad104d4c785a5423d35c
#
_entry.id   bb95d0548ce2ad104d4c785a5423d35c
#
_cell.length_a   1.000
_cell.length_b   1.000
_cell.length_c   1.000
_cell.angle_alpha   90.00
_cell.angle_beta   90.00
_cell.angle_gamma   90.00
#
_symmetry.space_group_name_H-M   'P 1'
#
loop_
_entity.id
_entity.type
_entity.pdbx_description
1 polymer ?
#
loop_
_entity_poly.entity_id
_entity_poly.type
_entity_poly.pdbx_seq_one_letter_code
_entity_poly.pdbx_strand_id
1 'polypeptide(L)'
;MRKWITCTIMAVMMAAMIFMGTGNNVFANDEVTYDSNMQTKKFDVDVKVGEDGSYTVTENIKVKFVNPRHGIYRYIPYKGKVITSDKNGDQKKLLYYADFTLLSNDSKTDVDEDSDGNNRVLRFGSADYTVSKGNYRFTYQLIPKYQGDTYDY
;
A
#
# COMPACT_ATOMS: atom_id res chain seq x y z
N MET A 1 51.42 18.00 -38.45
CA MET A 1 50.85 16.71 -37.99
C MET A 1 50.43 16.69 -36.50
N ARG A 2 50.85 17.63 -35.64
CA ARG A 2 50.49 17.60 -34.20
C ARG A 2 49.09 18.16 -33.82
N LYS A 3 48.49 18.97 -34.67
CA LYS A 3 47.21 19.63 -34.40
C LYS A 3 45.96 18.73 -34.66
N TRP A 4 46.09 17.71 -35.48
CA TRP A 4 44.97 16.79 -35.80
C TRP A 4 44.78 15.72 -34.75
N ILE A 5 45.82 15.30 -34.03
CA ILE A 5 45.78 14.27 -33.00
C ILE A 5 45.07 14.80 -31.73
N THR A 6 45.26 16.10 -31.42
CA THR A 6 44.60 16.72 -30.26
C THR A 6 43.10 16.89 -30.47
N CYS A 7 42.61 17.13 -31.70
CA CYS A 7 41.20 17.28 -32.00
C CYS A 7 40.46 15.93 -31.95
N THR A 8 41.09 14.84 -32.37
CA THR A 8 40.48 13.50 -32.31
C THR A 8 40.41 12.96 -30.89
N ILE A 9 41.38 13.22 -30.02
CA ILE A 9 41.39 12.81 -28.62
C ILE A 9 40.27 13.57 -27.85
N MET A 10 40.09 14.86 -28.14
CA MET A 10 39.04 15.66 -27.53
C MET A 10 37.62 15.20 -27.92
N ALA A 11 37.44 14.82 -29.19
CA ALA A 11 36.16 14.29 -29.68
C ALA A 11 35.80 12.92 -29.07
N VAL A 12 36.80 12.05 -28.86
CA VAL A 12 36.60 10.75 -28.21
C VAL A 12 36.28 10.89 -26.71
N MET A 13 36.93 11.85 -26.00
CA MET A 13 36.60 12.13 -24.60
C MET A 13 35.19 12.73 -24.44
N MET A 14 34.74 13.57 -25.38
CA MET A 14 33.37 14.12 -25.32
C MET A 14 32.32 13.05 -25.63
N ALA A 15 32.60 12.09 -26.49
CA ALA A 15 31.71 10.96 -26.76
C ALA A 15 31.63 9.98 -25.57
N ALA A 16 32.68 9.81 -24.80
CA ALA A 16 32.69 8.95 -23.60
C ALA A 16 31.91 9.56 -22.44
N MET A 17 31.78 10.88 -22.34
CA MET A 17 30.97 11.53 -21.29
C MET A 17 29.46 11.49 -21.57
N ILE A 18 29.03 11.28 -22.80
CA ILE A 18 27.62 11.17 -23.14
C ILE A 18 27.07 9.78 -22.77
N PHE A 19 27.92 8.77 -22.63
CA PHE A 19 27.48 7.38 -22.30
C PHE A 19 27.40 7.07 -20.79
N MET A 20 27.83 7.97 -19.90
CA MET A 20 27.77 7.75 -18.44
C MET A 20 26.55 8.42 -17.77
N GLY A 21 25.57 8.86 -18.52
CA GLY A 21 24.46 9.69 -18.01
C GLY A 21 23.06 9.16 -18.15
N THR A 22 22.83 7.86 -18.46
CA THR A 22 21.48 7.30 -18.44
C THR A 22 21.35 6.16 -17.45
N GLY A 23 21.62 6.43 -16.20
CA GLY A 23 21.01 5.70 -15.14
C GLY A 23 19.51 6.06 -15.15
N ASN A 24 18.70 5.29 -15.87
CA ASN A 24 17.28 5.33 -15.70
C ASN A 24 16.98 4.86 -14.29
N ASN A 25 16.94 5.80 -13.35
CA ASN A 25 16.22 5.59 -12.11
C ASN A 25 14.75 5.50 -12.51
N VAL A 26 14.30 4.29 -12.82
CA VAL A 26 12.88 3.98 -12.87
C VAL A 26 12.40 4.02 -11.42
N PHE A 27 12.16 5.22 -10.93
CA PHE A 27 11.22 5.37 -9.82
C PHE A 27 9.88 4.97 -10.42
N ALA A 28 9.33 3.86 -9.99
CA ALA A 28 7.91 3.62 -10.15
C ALA A 28 7.23 4.80 -9.43
N ASN A 29 6.86 5.81 -10.19
CA ASN A 29 5.87 6.78 -9.75
C ASN A 29 4.56 6.00 -9.70
N ASP A 30 4.28 5.35 -8.56
CA ASP A 30 2.92 5.08 -8.18
C ASP A 30 2.26 6.46 -8.09
N GLU A 31 1.54 6.82 -9.14
CA GLU A 31 0.76 8.05 -9.19
C GLU A 31 -0.31 7.89 -8.11
N VAL A 32 -0.04 8.48 -6.94
CA VAL A 32 -1.02 8.52 -5.85
C VAL A 32 -2.18 9.36 -6.36
N THR A 33 -3.21 8.68 -6.86
CA THR A 33 -4.45 9.30 -7.31
C THR A 33 -5.16 9.86 -6.08
N TYR A 34 -5.03 11.17 -5.88
CA TYR A 34 -5.79 11.88 -4.85
C TYR A 34 -7.24 12.02 -5.30
N ASP A 35 -8.16 11.49 -4.52
CA ASP A 35 -9.58 11.78 -4.71
C ASP A 35 -9.85 13.23 -4.29
N SER A 36 -9.86 14.13 -5.27
CA SER A 36 -10.13 15.56 -5.06
C SER A 36 -11.49 15.84 -4.41
N ASN A 37 -12.41 14.88 -4.43
CA ASN A 37 -13.74 14.99 -3.83
C ASN A 37 -13.78 14.57 -2.36
N MET A 38 -12.70 14.02 -1.80
CA MET A 38 -12.64 13.56 -0.41
C MET A 38 -11.42 14.16 0.30
N GLN A 39 -11.65 14.73 1.47
CA GLN A 39 -10.61 15.20 2.37
C GLN A 39 -10.60 14.34 3.62
N THR A 40 -9.51 13.62 3.85
CA THR A 40 -9.28 12.91 5.10
C THR A 40 -8.89 13.93 6.17
N LYS A 41 -9.72 14.07 7.20
CA LYS A 41 -9.49 14.99 8.32
C LYS A 41 -8.76 14.32 9.47
N LYS A 42 -8.90 13.01 9.58
CA LYS A 42 -8.24 12.19 10.59
C LYS A 42 -8.13 10.76 10.09
N PHE A 43 -7.00 10.12 10.35
CA PHE A 43 -6.79 8.70 10.15
C PHE A 43 -5.88 8.18 11.26
N ASP A 44 -6.48 7.65 12.32
CA ASP A 44 -5.75 7.01 13.40
C ASP A 44 -5.83 5.50 13.24
N VAL A 45 -4.73 4.84 13.51
CA VAL A 45 -4.62 3.38 13.54
C VAL A 45 -3.98 2.98 14.87
N ASP A 46 -4.67 2.14 15.63
CA ASP A 46 -4.14 1.49 16.82
C ASP A 46 -4.00 0.00 16.52
N VAL A 47 -2.81 -0.55 16.77
CA VAL A 47 -2.50 -1.96 16.52
C VAL A 47 -2.05 -2.62 17.82
N LYS A 48 -2.76 -3.66 18.21
CA LYS A 48 -2.38 -4.54 19.33
C LYS A 48 -1.92 -5.87 18.78
N VAL A 49 -0.72 -6.28 19.17
CA VAL A 49 -0.15 -7.57 18.80
C VAL A 49 -0.43 -8.56 19.92
N GLY A 50 -1.10 -9.66 19.62
CA GLY A 50 -1.36 -10.76 20.54
C GLY A 50 -0.13 -11.66 20.72
N GLU A 51 -0.07 -12.37 21.84
CA GLU A 51 0.99 -13.36 22.11
C GLU A 51 0.97 -14.52 21.11
N ASP A 52 -0.16 -14.78 20.49
CA ASP A 52 -0.38 -15.75 19.40
C ASP A 52 0.03 -15.22 18.02
N GLY A 53 0.61 -14.02 17.95
CA GLY A 53 0.98 -13.35 16.69
C GLY A 53 -0.19 -12.74 15.93
N SER A 54 -1.39 -12.70 16.51
CA SER A 54 -2.53 -12.00 15.91
C SER A 54 -2.38 -10.48 16.02
N TYR A 55 -3.04 -9.75 15.12
CA TYR A 55 -3.10 -8.30 15.14
C TYR A 55 -4.55 -7.85 15.28
N THR A 56 -4.85 -7.14 16.37
CA THR A 56 -6.12 -6.44 16.53
C THR A 56 -5.90 -4.98 16.16
N VAL A 57 -6.58 -4.56 15.09
CA VAL A 57 -6.40 -3.22 14.50
C VAL A 57 -7.68 -2.42 14.68
N THR A 58 -7.58 -1.25 15.26
CA THR A 58 -8.67 -0.27 15.35
C THR A 58 -8.34 0.92 14.47
N GLU A 59 -9.19 1.21 13.51
CA GLU A 59 -9.09 2.39 12.65
C GLU A 59 -10.16 3.42 13.01
N ASN A 60 -9.80 4.70 12.96
CA ASN A 60 -10.72 5.82 13.13
C ASN A 60 -10.48 6.85 12.02
N ILE A 61 -11.40 6.86 11.06
CA ILE A 61 -11.27 7.63 9.82
C ILE A 61 -12.34 8.73 9.82
N LYS A 62 -11.93 10.01 9.80
CA LYS A 62 -12.83 11.14 9.61
C LYS A 62 -12.61 11.75 8.24
N VAL A 63 -13.69 11.87 7.48
CA VAL A 63 -13.67 12.44 6.13
C VAL A 63 -14.68 13.57 5.97
N LYS A 64 -14.36 14.46 5.03
CA LYS A 64 -15.30 15.45 4.48
C LYS A 64 -15.33 15.26 2.96
N PHE A 65 -16.53 15.20 2.39
CA PHE A 65 -16.74 15.13 0.96
C PHE A 65 -17.03 16.52 0.40
N VAL A 66 -16.46 16.84 -0.76
CA VAL A 66 -16.79 18.07 -1.52
C VAL A 66 -18.18 17.92 -2.10
N ASN A 67 -18.45 16.79 -2.74
CA ASN A 67 -19.79 16.41 -3.17
C ASN A 67 -20.27 15.25 -2.27
N PRO A 68 -21.55 15.26 -1.82
CA PRO A 68 -22.08 14.18 -0.98
C PRO A 68 -21.89 12.81 -1.63
N ARG A 69 -21.55 11.80 -0.82
CA ARG A 69 -21.32 10.41 -1.24
C ARG A 69 -22.07 9.43 -0.35
N HIS A 70 -22.26 8.22 -0.84
CA HIS A 70 -22.90 7.15 -0.09
C HIS A 70 -22.04 6.61 1.07
N GLY A 71 -20.75 6.94 1.12
CA GLY A 71 -19.83 6.49 2.16
C GLY A 71 -18.41 6.32 1.66
N ILE A 72 -17.68 5.37 2.26
CA ILE A 72 -16.30 5.04 1.88
C ILE A 72 -16.11 3.53 1.70
N TYR A 73 -15.09 3.19 0.91
CA TYR A 73 -14.54 1.84 0.84
C TYR A 73 -13.19 1.81 1.57
N ARG A 74 -12.97 0.75 2.35
CA ARG A 74 -11.68 0.49 2.99
C ARG A 74 -11.16 -0.87 2.52
N TYR A 75 -10.05 -0.84 1.80
CA TYR A 75 -9.36 -2.03 1.32
C TYR A 75 -8.29 -2.42 2.33
N ILE A 76 -8.38 -3.62 2.89
CA ILE A 76 -7.45 -4.16 3.89
C ILE A 76 -6.73 -5.34 3.26
N PRO A 77 -5.43 -5.22 2.92
CA PRO A 77 -4.67 -6.33 2.38
C PRO A 77 -4.59 -7.46 3.40
N TYR A 78 -5.01 -8.67 3.02
CA TYR A 78 -4.93 -9.84 3.88
C TYR A 78 -4.12 -10.97 3.27
N LYS A 79 -3.74 -10.88 2.01
CA LYS A 79 -2.84 -11.83 1.34
C LYS A 79 -1.99 -11.11 0.29
N GLY A 80 -0.82 -11.68 -0.01
CA GLY A 80 0.07 -11.09 -0.99
C GLY A 80 1.36 -11.88 -1.17
N LYS A 81 2.30 -11.24 -1.83
CA LYS A 81 3.63 -11.81 -2.13
C LYS A 81 4.68 -10.83 -1.65
N VAL A 82 5.66 -11.34 -0.92
CA VAL A 82 6.85 -10.60 -0.52
C VAL A 82 8.05 -11.20 -1.22
N ILE A 83 8.91 -10.37 -1.76
CA ILE A 83 10.20 -10.79 -2.30
C ILE A 83 11.24 -10.45 -1.23
N THR A 84 11.93 -11.48 -0.74
CA THR A 84 13.04 -11.35 0.20
C THR A 84 14.32 -11.77 -0.50
N SER A 85 15.45 -11.20 -0.09
CA SER A 85 16.77 -11.67 -0.53
C SER A 85 17.45 -12.36 0.65
N ASP A 86 18.05 -13.51 0.37
CA ASP A 86 18.89 -14.21 1.36
C ASP A 86 20.26 -13.54 1.50
N LYS A 87 21.13 -14.11 2.35
CA LYS A 87 22.48 -13.61 2.61
C LYS A 87 23.39 -13.64 1.36
N ASN A 88 23.05 -14.44 0.35
CA ASN A 88 23.78 -14.57 -0.90
C ASN A 88 23.22 -13.65 -1.99
N GLY A 89 22.11 -12.93 -1.70
CA GLY A 89 21.43 -12.08 -2.67
C GLY A 89 20.40 -12.81 -3.54
N ASP A 90 20.17 -14.11 -3.29
CA ASP A 90 19.17 -14.88 -4.01
C ASP A 90 17.76 -14.44 -3.59
N GLN A 91 16.91 -14.19 -4.58
CA GLN A 91 15.56 -13.75 -4.32
C GLN A 91 14.64 -14.93 -4.02
N LYS A 92 13.97 -14.84 -2.87
CA LYS A 92 12.93 -15.79 -2.46
C LYS A 92 11.58 -15.11 -2.43
N LYS A 93 10.59 -15.72 -3.07
CA LYS A 93 9.20 -15.24 -3.06
C LYS A 93 8.43 -15.94 -1.95
N LEU A 94 7.97 -15.18 -0.98
CA LEU A 94 7.13 -15.65 0.11
C LEU A 94 5.68 -15.26 -0.17
N LEU A 95 4.76 -16.19 0.04
CA LEU A 95 3.33 -15.93 0.06
C LEU A 95 2.94 -15.71 1.52
N TYR A 96 2.21 -14.63 1.77
CA TYR A 96 1.57 -14.42 3.06
C TYR A 96 0.06 -14.34 2.89
N TYR A 97 -0.66 -14.81 3.88
CA TYR A 97 -2.07 -14.51 4.03
C TYR A 97 -2.45 -14.51 5.50
N ALA A 98 -3.55 -13.86 5.81
CA ALA A 98 -4.10 -13.82 7.15
C ALA A 98 -5.60 -14.11 7.11
N ASP A 99 -6.11 -14.77 8.14
CA ASP A 99 -7.54 -14.78 8.37
C ASP A 99 -7.96 -13.39 8.83
N PHE A 100 -9.03 -12.87 8.23
CA PHE A 100 -9.61 -11.59 8.57
C PHE A 100 -10.93 -11.79 9.29
N THR A 101 -11.16 -11.04 10.35
CA THR A 101 -12.46 -11.01 11.05
C THR A 101 -12.77 -9.56 11.46
N LEU A 102 -13.89 -9.03 11.03
CA LEU A 102 -14.40 -7.77 11.54
C LEU A 102 -14.98 -8.00 12.95
N LEU A 103 -14.39 -7.34 13.96
CA LEU A 103 -14.78 -7.52 15.37
C LEU A 103 -15.86 -6.53 15.80
N SER A 104 -15.75 -5.27 15.37
CA SER A 104 -16.76 -4.25 15.67
C SER A 104 -16.84 -3.19 14.58
N ASN A 105 -18.04 -2.63 14.43
CA ASN A 105 -18.30 -1.41 13.68
C ASN A 105 -18.93 -0.39 14.64
N ASP A 106 -18.13 0.56 15.11
CA ASP A 106 -18.56 1.64 16.01
C ASP A 106 -18.98 2.89 15.21
N SER A 107 -19.07 2.78 13.89
CA SER A 107 -19.59 3.81 13.00
C SER A 107 -21.12 3.87 13.15
N LYS A 108 -21.70 5.03 12.89
CA LYS A 108 -23.16 5.19 12.86
C LYS A 108 -23.75 4.83 11.49
N THR A 109 -23.16 3.88 10.80
CA THR A 109 -23.57 3.45 9.46
C THR A 109 -23.33 1.97 9.31
N ASP A 110 -24.07 1.34 8.42
CA ASP A 110 -23.91 -0.07 8.10
C ASP A 110 -22.56 -0.31 7.43
N VAL A 111 -22.07 -1.52 7.57
CA VAL A 111 -20.86 -2.00 6.89
C VAL A 111 -21.19 -3.32 6.18
N ASP A 112 -20.85 -3.37 4.90
CA ASP A 112 -20.84 -4.61 4.12
C ASP A 112 -19.41 -5.08 3.93
N GLU A 113 -19.21 -6.39 4.01
CA GLU A 113 -17.95 -7.05 3.77
C GLU A 113 -17.92 -7.76 2.42
N ASP A 114 -16.84 -7.56 1.67
CA ASP A 114 -16.58 -8.25 0.42
C ASP A 114 -15.08 -8.56 0.30
N SER A 115 -14.67 -9.17 -0.80
CA SER A 115 -13.27 -9.41 -1.10
C SER A 115 -12.94 -9.05 -2.54
N ASP A 116 -11.85 -8.33 -2.72
CA ASP A 116 -11.30 -7.97 -4.02
C ASP A 116 -9.86 -8.49 -4.10
N GLY A 117 -9.71 -9.61 -4.80
CA GLY A 117 -8.42 -10.24 -5.01
C GLY A 117 -7.67 -10.50 -3.70
N ASN A 118 -6.74 -9.63 -3.35
CA ASN A 118 -5.88 -9.72 -2.18
C ASN A 118 -6.36 -8.92 -0.97
N ASN A 119 -7.49 -8.20 -1.11
CA ASN A 119 -8.03 -7.32 -0.08
C ASN A 119 -9.36 -7.83 0.47
N ARG A 120 -9.59 -7.63 1.77
CA ARG A 120 -10.94 -7.50 2.33
C ARG A 120 -11.42 -6.08 2.08
N VAL A 121 -12.66 -5.96 1.63
CA VAL A 121 -13.27 -4.67 1.31
C VAL A 121 -14.41 -4.43 2.30
N LEU A 122 -14.28 -3.37 3.08
CA LEU A 122 -15.35 -2.90 3.96
C LEU A 122 -16.00 -1.69 3.29
N ARG A 123 -17.28 -1.78 3.00
CA ARG A 123 -18.09 -0.67 2.48
C ARG A 123 -18.92 -0.08 3.61
N PHE A 124 -18.58 1.14 4.03
CA PHE A 124 -19.32 1.89 5.03
C PHE A 124 -20.27 2.85 4.34
N GLY A 125 -21.58 2.69 4.55
CA GLY A 125 -22.57 3.61 3.99
C GLY A 125 -23.84 2.91 3.53
N SER A 126 -24.74 3.68 2.92
CA SER A 126 -26.02 3.21 2.41
C SER A 126 -26.18 3.60 0.95
N ALA A 127 -26.87 2.77 0.17
CA ALA A 127 -27.27 3.10 -1.19
C ALA A 127 -28.37 4.17 -1.23
N ASP A 128 -29.13 4.32 -0.15
CA ASP A 128 -30.37 5.11 -0.10
C ASP A 128 -30.12 6.59 0.18
N TYR A 129 -29.00 6.95 0.80
CA TYR A 129 -28.70 8.33 1.13
C TYR A 129 -27.21 8.66 0.97
N THR A 130 -26.93 9.95 0.82
CA THR A 130 -25.55 10.48 0.74
C THR A 130 -25.23 11.34 1.95
N VAL A 131 -23.95 11.43 2.28
CA VAL A 131 -23.42 12.22 3.39
C VAL A 131 -22.32 13.16 2.91
N SER A 132 -22.21 14.36 3.51
CA SER A 132 -21.13 15.31 3.25
C SER A 132 -19.91 15.14 4.15
N LYS A 133 -20.03 14.32 5.19
CA LYS A 133 -18.96 13.97 6.14
C LYS A 133 -19.24 12.62 6.76
N GLY A 134 -18.19 11.92 7.17
CA GLY A 134 -18.28 10.64 7.86
C GLY A 134 -17.24 10.50 8.98
N ASN A 135 -17.59 9.68 9.96
CA ASN A 135 -16.70 9.21 11.00
C ASN A 135 -16.86 7.69 11.09
N TYR A 136 -15.85 6.98 10.64
CA TYR A 136 -15.84 5.53 10.53
C TYR A 136 -14.83 4.97 11.54
N ARG A 137 -15.34 4.33 12.59
CA ARG A 137 -14.53 3.64 13.59
C ARG A 137 -14.88 2.17 13.58
N PHE A 138 -13.90 1.32 13.41
CA PHE A 138 -14.09 -0.13 13.35
C PHE A 138 -12.85 -0.84 13.84
N THR A 139 -13.02 -2.09 14.28
CA THR A 139 -11.94 -2.94 14.76
C THR A 139 -12.00 -4.27 14.04
N TYR A 140 -10.87 -4.75 13.57
CA TYR A 140 -10.73 -6.05 12.94
C TYR A 140 -9.51 -6.80 13.48
N GLN A 141 -9.51 -8.11 13.26
CA GLN A 141 -8.40 -8.98 13.61
C GLN A 141 -7.81 -9.60 12.34
N LEU A 142 -6.50 -9.66 12.30
CA LEU A 142 -5.73 -10.43 11.33
C LEU A 142 -4.96 -11.51 12.06
N ILE A 143 -5.16 -12.77 11.66
CA ILE A 143 -4.40 -13.92 12.18
C ILE A 143 -3.51 -14.42 11.03
N PRO A 144 -2.21 -14.11 11.04
CA PRO A 144 -1.30 -14.56 10.00
C PRO A 144 -1.30 -16.09 9.90
N LYS A 145 -1.35 -16.58 8.66
CA LYS A 145 -1.20 -17.99 8.32
C LYS A 145 0.07 -18.15 7.51
N TYR A 146 0.92 -18.99 7.98
CA TYR A 146 2.20 -19.25 7.34
C TYR A 146 2.10 -20.50 6.48
N GLN A 147 2.37 -20.36 5.18
CA GLN A 147 2.55 -21.49 4.29
C GLN A 147 4.07 -21.71 4.12
N GLY A 148 4.63 -22.67 4.82
CA GLY A 148 6.03 -23.09 4.69
C GLY A 148 6.69 -23.37 6.03
N ASP A 149 7.50 -24.42 6.02
CA ASP A 149 8.36 -24.79 7.13
C ASP A 149 9.47 -23.76 7.31
N THR A 150 9.63 -23.31 8.54
CA THR A 150 10.77 -22.59 9.11
C THR A 150 11.01 -21.14 8.68
N TYR A 151 10.84 -20.25 9.65
CA TYR A 151 11.62 -19.01 9.71
C TYR A 151 13.05 -19.36 10.12
N ASP A 152 13.99 -19.20 9.21
CA ASP A 152 15.38 -18.99 9.58
C ASP A 152 15.54 -17.54 10.00
N TYR A 153 15.70 -17.29 11.30
CA TYR A 153 16.12 -16.02 11.87
C TYR A 153 17.59 -15.76 11.60
#